data_62dde88b0db77572b8a8b6b3d8c66c76
#
_entry.id   62dde88b0db77572b8a8b6b3d8c66c76
#
_cell.length_a   1.000
_cell.length_b   1.000
_cell.length_c   1.000
_cell.angle_alpha   90.00
_cell.angle_beta   90.00
_cell.angle_gamma   90.00
#
_symmetry.space_group_name_H-M   'P 1'
#
loop_
_entity.id
_entity.type
_entity.pdbx_description
1 polymer ?
#
loop_
_entity_poly.entity_id
_entity_poly.type
_entity_poly.pdbx_seq_one_letter_code
_entity_poly.pdbx_strand_id
1 'polypeptide(L)'
;TLLDLRYPGPSGCVVRTLHNPLGDGHNVVFLGGSDAAGVNKAVAAFTTRVSGMPQGPGLTLPRLMELELGEGIDIPDDLRQFETWDASGGYGSVGYFGWNSISKRMAMYYMTGDPFHAREAIRLAFPDEQAKAEIADIDGERIENKDAPLSGPYHYNAHLMIVFWDLIEESPVFTDEERLRVTRAFAHQLAHPGIRSAYTGPYATTPAHVGSRHGQWTAISLYCLGRYFAKDYDDPIWPVCEENGMNHFASLHEHAWVSGENDNLFWYDTAIAPIFSYMLLSG
;
A
#
# COMPACT_ATOMS: atom_id res chain seq x y z
N THR A 1 6.00 -2.69 -11.55
CA THR A 1 4.70 -2.27 -12.15
C THR A 1 4.36 -3.24 -13.26
N LEU A 2 3.25 -3.96 -13.13
CA LEU A 2 2.72 -4.82 -14.19
C LEU A 2 1.75 -3.99 -15.03
N LEU A 3 1.95 -3.98 -16.35
CA LEU A 3 1.06 -3.34 -17.31
C LEU A 3 0.68 -4.38 -18.35
N ASP A 4 -0.61 -4.55 -18.56
CA ASP A 4 -1.14 -5.50 -19.55
C ASP A 4 -2.48 -5.02 -20.13
N LEU A 5 -3.12 -5.84 -20.95
CA LEU A 5 -4.40 -5.52 -21.58
C LEU A 5 -5.57 -5.43 -20.59
N ARG A 6 -5.37 -5.80 -19.31
CA ARG A 6 -6.38 -5.64 -18.25
C ARG A 6 -6.22 -4.31 -17.54
N TYR A 7 -4.96 -3.85 -17.39
CA TYR A 7 -4.65 -2.58 -16.75
C TYR A 7 -3.27 -2.07 -17.21
N PRO A 8 -3.17 -0.84 -17.70
CA PRO A 8 -4.21 0.18 -17.89
C PRO A 8 -5.14 -0.06 -19.09
N GLY A 9 -5.09 -1.22 -19.74
CA GLY A 9 -5.97 -1.62 -20.81
C GLY A 9 -5.42 -1.34 -22.22
N PRO A 10 -6.11 -1.73 -23.29
CA PRO A 10 -5.64 -1.55 -24.66
C PRO A 10 -5.24 -0.11 -24.94
N SER A 11 -4.03 0.09 -25.46
CA SER A 11 -3.43 1.42 -25.69
C SER A 11 -3.30 2.34 -24.47
N GLY A 12 -3.52 1.80 -23.27
CA GLY A 12 -3.31 2.53 -22.02
C GLY A 12 -1.82 2.69 -21.71
N CYS A 13 -1.46 3.77 -21.01
CA CYS A 13 -0.06 4.08 -20.72
C CYS A 13 0.17 4.74 -19.34
N VAL A 14 1.41 4.66 -18.89
CA VAL A 14 1.86 5.21 -17.62
C VAL A 14 3.21 5.90 -17.79
N VAL A 15 3.33 7.10 -17.24
CA VAL A 15 4.61 7.80 -17.04
C VAL A 15 4.76 8.07 -15.55
N ARG A 16 5.74 7.44 -14.90
CA ARG A 16 5.94 7.56 -13.45
C ARG A 16 7.40 7.74 -13.07
N THR A 17 7.64 8.54 -12.04
CA THR A 17 8.89 8.49 -11.29
C THR A 17 8.83 7.33 -10.31
N LEU A 18 9.83 6.48 -10.34
CA LEU A 18 10.08 5.43 -9.35
C LEU A 18 11.23 5.88 -8.48
N HIS A 19 11.00 5.95 -7.17
CA HIS A 19 12.01 6.36 -6.22
C HIS A 19 12.95 5.19 -5.91
N ASN A 20 14.24 5.40 -6.17
CA ASN A 20 15.31 4.47 -5.82
C ASN A 20 14.96 2.96 -6.04
N PRO A 21 14.39 2.58 -7.19
CA PRO A 21 13.84 1.24 -7.35
C PRO A 21 14.91 0.13 -7.39
N LEU A 22 16.16 0.51 -7.61
CA LEU A 22 17.30 -0.42 -7.66
C LEU A 22 18.17 -0.38 -6.39
N GLY A 23 17.84 0.49 -5.42
CA GLY A 23 18.61 0.63 -4.18
C GLY A 23 19.98 1.31 -4.36
N ASP A 24 20.22 1.97 -5.50
CA ASP A 24 21.49 2.63 -5.84
C ASP A 24 21.47 4.16 -5.66
N GLY A 25 20.40 4.69 -5.08
CA GLY A 25 20.19 6.12 -4.84
C GLY A 25 19.66 6.90 -6.05
N HIS A 26 19.35 6.23 -7.16
CA HIS A 26 18.86 6.88 -8.37
C HIS A 26 17.36 6.67 -8.58
N ASN A 27 16.67 7.75 -8.94
CA ASN A 27 15.28 7.65 -9.39
C ASN A 27 15.23 7.24 -10.86
N VAL A 28 14.19 6.51 -11.23
CA VAL A 28 13.94 6.05 -12.60
C VAL A 28 12.64 6.65 -13.11
N VAL A 29 12.62 7.18 -14.32
CA VAL A 29 11.38 7.51 -15.02
C VAL A 29 10.95 6.28 -15.81
N PHE A 30 9.83 5.70 -15.41
CA PHE A 30 9.22 4.56 -16.05
C PHE A 30 8.23 5.02 -17.13
N LEU A 31 8.45 4.58 -18.37
CA LEU A 31 7.56 4.80 -19.50
C LEU A 31 6.98 3.45 -19.90
N GLY A 32 5.74 3.20 -19.61
CA GLY A 32 5.10 1.91 -19.81
C GLY A 32 3.79 1.99 -20.56
N GLY A 33 3.43 0.91 -21.23
CA GLY A 33 2.13 0.73 -21.88
C GLY A 33 1.75 -0.72 -21.90
N SER A 34 0.45 -0.99 -22.00
CA SER A 34 -0.09 -2.34 -22.08
C SER A 34 0.20 -3.05 -23.42
N ASP A 35 0.53 -2.25 -24.43
CA ASP A 35 0.91 -2.69 -25.77
C ASP A 35 1.83 -1.65 -26.43
N ALA A 36 2.23 -1.89 -27.67
CA ALA A 36 3.11 -0.98 -28.42
C ALA A 36 2.51 0.42 -28.62
N ALA A 37 1.19 0.52 -28.76
CA ALA A 37 0.51 1.81 -28.88
C ALA A 37 0.58 2.59 -27.56
N GLY A 38 0.34 1.94 -26.43
CA GLY A 38 0.48 2.52 -25.10
C GLY A 38 1.91 2.97 -24.81
N VAL A 39 2.93 2.17 -25.14
CA VAL A 39 4.33 2.58 -24.99
C VAL A 39 4.64 3.82 -25.82
N ASN A 40 4.19 3.87 -27.06
CA ASN A 40 4.39 5.04 -27.94
C ASN A 40 3.72 6.30 -27.36
N LYS A 41 2.54 6.18 -26.77
CA LYS A 41 1.87 7.29 -26.06
C LYS A 41 2.70 7.75 -24.84
N ALA A 42 3.19 6.85 -24.00
CA ALA A 42 4.03 7.19 -22.86
C ALA A 42 5.29 7.95 -23.29
N VAL A 43 5.97 7.47 -24.34
CA VAL A 43 7.16 8.13 -24.89
C VAL A 43 6.82 9.51 -25.45
N ALA A 44 5.70 9.65 -26.18
CA ALA A 44 5.27 10.94 -26.74
C ALA A 44 4.92 11.94 -25.61
N ALA A 45 4.20 11.52 -24.59
CA ALA A 45 3.86 12.35 -23.43
C ALA A 45 5.13 12.84 -22.71
N PHE A 46 6.04 11.93 -22.41
CA PHE A 46 7.33 12.28 -21.78
C PHE A 46 8.16 13.24 -22.65
N THR A 47 8.28 12.95 -23.96
CA THR A 47 9.03 13.80 -24.91
C THR A 47 8.46 15.20 -24.97
N THR A 48 7.13 15.34 -25.02
CA THR A 48 6.45 16.64 -25.03
C THR A 48 6.77 17.42 -23.75
N ARG A 49 6.73 16.76 -22.59
CA ARG A 49 7.06 17.39 -21.31
C ARG A 49 8.51 17.88 -21.27
N VAL A 50 9.47 17.04 -21.66
CA VAL A 50 10.88 17.39 -21.67
C VAL A 50 11.17 18.53 -22.65
N SER A 51 10.55 18.51 -23.82
CA SER A 51 10.73 19.56 -24.84
C SER A 51 10.18 20.92 -24.40
N GLY A 52 9.19 20.94 -23.53
CA GLY A 52 8.62 22.15 -22.93
C GLY A 52 9.42 22.74 -21.76
N MET A 53 10.51 22.08 -21.34
CA MET A 53 11.29 22.52 -20.19
C MET A 53 12.36 23.55 -20.57
N PRO A 54 12.78 24.42 -19.63
CA PRO A 54 13.86 25.36 -19.88
C PRO A 54 15.14 24.63 -20.28
N GLN A 55 15.77 25.09 -21.34
CA GLN A 55 17.07 24.59 -21.76
C GLN A 55 18.18 25.12 -20.82
N GLY A 56 18.99 24.20 -20.27
CA GLY A 56 20.05 24.54 -19.32
C GLY A 56 21.17 23.48 -19.31
N PRO A 57 22.21 23.67 -18.48
CA PRO A 57 23.31 22.72 -18.36
C PRO A 57 22.94 21.39 -17.72
N GLY A 58 21.73 21.25 -17.20
CA GLY A 58 21.17 20.03 -16.66
C GLY A 58 19.65 20.03 -16.78
N LEU A 59 19.07 18.85 -16.99
CA LEU A 59 17.62 18.66 -16.99
C LEU A 59 17.17 18.28 -15.57
N THR A 60 16.36 19.13 -14.97
CA THR A 60 15.69 18.81 -13.70
C THR A 60 14.25 18.42 -13.99
N LEU A 61 13.92 17.16 -13.78
CA LEU A 61 12.56 16.65 -13.93
C LEU A 61 11.82 16.73 -12.59
N PRO A 62 10.56 17.22 -12.57
CA PRO A 62 9.70 17.02 -11.41
C PRO A 62 9.38 15.53 -11.27
N ARG A 63 8.87 15.13 -10.12
CA ARG A 63 8.25 13.82 -9.98
C ARG A 63 7.05 13.73 -10.92
N LEU A 64 6.89 12.58 -11.56
CA LEU A 64 5.87 12.35 -12.58
C LEU A 64 4.91 11.24 -12.12
N MET A 65 3.64 11.47 -12.35
CA MET A 65 2.61 10.43 -12.26
C MET A 65 1.51 10.78 -13.25
N GLU A 66 1.59 10.17 -14.42
CA GLU A 66 0.64 10.36 -15.50
C GLU A 66 0.12 8.98 -15.91
N LEU A 67 -1.17 8.87 -16.03
CA LEU A 67 -1.87 7.64 -16.41
C LEU A 67 -2.93 7.97 -17.44
N GLU A 68 -2.96 7.20 -18.52
CA GLU A 68 -4.06 7.19 -19.49
C GLU A 68 -4.61 5.77 -19.56
N LEU A 69 -5.87 5.61 -19.13
CA LEU A 69 -6.57 4.34 -19.23
C LEU A 69 -6.90 4.02 -20.68
N GLY A 70 -6.82 2.76 -21.03
CA GLY A 70 -7.18 2.24 -22.34
C GLY A 70 -8.68 2.17 -22.55
N GLU A 71 -9.06 1.93 -23.81
CA GLU A 71 -10.46 1.76 -24.16
C GLU A 71 -11.13 0.62 -23.41
N GLY A 72 -12.34 0.87 -22.90
CA GLY A 72 -13.16 -0.13 -22.22
C GLY A 72 -12.71 -0.48 -20.81
N ILE A 73 -11.73 0.23 -20.26
CA ILE A 73 -11.36 0.09 -18.84
C ILE A 73 -12.28 0.98 -18.02
N ASP A 74 -13.10 0.34 -17.22
CA ASP A 74 -13.96 0.99 -16.23
C ASP A 74 -13.45 0.65 -14.83
N ILE A 75 -13.02 1.68 -14.09
CA ILE A 75 -12.62 1.57 -12.69
C ILE A 75 -13.74 2.17 -11.87
N PRO A 76 -14.40 1.40 -10.99
CA PRO A 76 -15.52 1.87 -10.22
C PRO A 76 -15.15 3.06 -9.33
N ASP A 77 -15.89 4.16 -9.42
CA ASP A 77 -15.76 5.32 -8.53
C ASP A 77 -16.31 5.05 -7.12
N ASP A 78 -17.29 4.16 -7.02
CA ASP A 78 -17.88 3.78 -5.74
C ASP A 78 -17.01 2.75 -5.02
N LEU A 79 -16.39 3.18 -3.93
CA LEU A 79 -15.56 2.30 -3.10
C LEU A 79 -16.31 1.09 -2.57
N ARG A 80 -17.63 1.17 -2.39
CA ARG A 80 -18.47 0.04 -1.96
C ARG A 80 -18.53 -1.07 -2.99
N GLN A 81 -18.23 -0.81 -4.24
CA GLN A 81 -18.13 -1.86 -5.27
C GLN A 81 -16.96 -2.81 -5.03
N PHE A 82 -15.92 -2.39 -4.31
CA PHE A 82 -14.87 -3.30 -3.83
C PHE A 82 -15.34 -4.23 -2.71
N GLU A 83 -16.54 -4.01 -2.20
CA GLU A 83 -17.12 -4.75 -1.08
C GLU A 83 -18.33 -5.59 -1.49
N THR A 84 -18.70 -5.65 -2.77
CA THR A 84 -19.93 -6.32 -3.22
C THR A 84 -19.98 -7.81 -2.89
N TRP A 85 -18.87 -8.47 -2.79
CA TRP A 85 -18.80 -9.86 -2.32
C TRP A 85 -18.66 -9.99 -0.80
N ASP A 86 -18.42 -8.89 -0.11
CA ASP A 86 -18.46 -8.79 1.35
C ASP A 86 -19.85 -9.02 1.91
N ALA A 87 -20.86 -8.50 1.27
CA ALA A 87 -22.23 -8.64 1.68
C ALA A 87 -22.71 -10.10 1.69
N SER A 88 -22.08 -10.98 0.91
CA SER A 88 -22.42 -12.40 0.84
C SER A 88 -21.70 -13.28 1.86
N GLY A 89 -20.61 -12.82 2.44
CA GLY A 89 -19.69 -13.60 3.27
C GLY A 89 -19.58 -13.19 4.74
N GLY A 90 -20.32 -12.20 5.21
CA GLY A 90 -20.22 -11.72 6.59
C GLY A 90 -18.87 -11.08 6.89
N TYR A 91 -18.18 -11.51 7.93
CA TYR A 91 -16.84 -11.00 8.27
C TYR A 91 -15.77 -11.20 7.18
N GLY A 92 -16.04 -12.00 6.17
CA GLY A 92 -15.09 -12.42 5.16
C GLY A 92 -14.74 -11.39 4.11
N SER A 93 -14.96 -10.15 4.38
CA SER A 93 -14.80 -9.14 3.38
C SER A 93 -13.35 -8.76 3.12
N VAL A 94 -13.04 -8.54 1.84
CA VAL A 94 -11.81 -7.86 1.41
C VAL A 94 -11.67 -6.53 2.15
N GLY A 95 -12.76 -5.82 2.37
CA GLY A 95 -12.78 -4.59 3.11
C GLY A 95 -12.44 -4.74 4.58
N TYR A 96 -12.86 -5.81 5.24
CA TYR A 96 -12.55 -6.07 6.64
C TYR A 96 -11.07 -6.47 6.83
N PHE A 97 -10.58 -7.36 5.97
CA PHE A 97 -9.25 -7.95 6.05
C PHE A 97 -8.31 -7.39 4.99
N GLY A 98 -7.90 -6.16 5.12
CA GLY A 98 -6.89 -5.57 4.28
C GLY A 98 -7.23 -4.19 3.74
N TRP A 99 -8.49 -3.86 3.52
CA TRP A 99 -8.91 -2.61 2.95
C TRP A 99 -9.70 -1.75 3.93
N ASN A 100 -9.38 -0.47 3.99
CA ASN A 100 -10.20 0.57 4.62
C ASN A 100 -10.40 1.73 3.63
N SER A 101 -11.18 2.73 4.01
CA SER A 101 -11.47 3.88 3.13
C SER A 101 -10.21 4.59 2.66
N ILE A 102 -9.19 4.69 3.50
CA ILE A 102 -7.93 5.38 3.15
C ILE A 102 -7.15 4.58 2.10
N SER A 103 -6.92 3.28 2.35
CA SER A 103 -6.19 2.42 1.40
C SER A 103 -6.92 2.29 0.07
N LYS A 104 -8.27 2.24 0.09
CA LYS A 104 -9.08 2.25 -1.13
C LYS A 104 -8.90 3.54 -1.93
N ARG A 105 -8.89 4.71 -1.28
CA ARG A 105 -8.63 5.98 -1.95
C ARG A 105 -7.22 6.06 -2.54
N MET A 106 -6.22 5.56 -1.82
CA MET A 106 -4.86 5.46 -2.34
C MET A 106 -4.80 4.54 -3.58
N ALA A 107 -5.46 3.37 -3.53
CA ALA A 107 -5.57 2.44 -4.65
C ALA A 107 -6.27 3.07 -5.85
N MET A 108 -7.40 3.75 -5.64
CA MET A 108 -8.12 4.46 -6.69
C MET A 108 -7.25 5.51 -7.36
N TYR A 109 -6.49 6.28 -6.57
CA TYR A 109 -5.54 7.24 -7.14
C TYR A 109 -4.47 6.54 -7.97
N TYR A 110 -3.90 5.46 -7.46
CA TYR A 110 -2.92 4.67 -8.20
C TYR A 110 -3.47 4.16 -9.54
N MET A 111 -4.73 3.74 -9.57
CA MET A 111 -5.36 3.10 -10.73
C MET A 111 -5.97 4.10 -11.73
N THR A 112 -6.36 5.29 -11.29
CA THR A 112 -7.04 6.27 -12.17
C THR A 112 -6.18 7.48 -12.51
N GLY A 113 -5.24 7.84 -11.63
CA GLY A 113 -4.53 9.12 -11.70
C GLY A 113 -5.40 10.32 -11.29
N ASP A 114 -6.66 10.12 -10.88
CA ASP A 114 -7.56 11.21 -10.51
C ASP A 114 -7.13 11.84 -9.16
N PRO A 115 -6.71 13.12 -9.16
CA PRO A 115 -6.27 13.83 -7.96
C PRO A 115 -7.32 13.87 -6.84
N PHE A 116 -8.60 13.74 -7.16
CA PHE A 116 -9.67 13.67 -6.18
C PHE A 116 -9.40 12.56 -5.13
N HIS A 117 -9.05 11.38 -5.59
CA HIS A 117 -8.78 10.25 -4.68
C HIS A 117 -7.55 10.49 -3.79
N ALA A 118 -6.51 11.12 -4.33
CA ALA A 118 -5.33 11.48 -3.52
C ALA A 118 -5.69 12.49 -2.41
N ARG A 119 -6.49 13.50 -2.75
CA ARG A 119 -6.97 14.50 -1.76
C ARG A 119 -7.86 13.87 -0.70
N GLU A 120 -8.75 12.97 -1.10
CA GLU A 120 -9.59 12.21 -0.17
C GLU A 120 -8.78 11.30 0.75
N ALA A 121 -7.73 10.63 0.23
CA ALA A 121 -6.84 9.83 1.06
C ALA A 121 -6.19 10.68 2.16
N ILE A 122 -5.70 11.88 1.84
CA ILE A 122 -5.10 12.79 2.84
C ILE A 122 -6.16 13.31 3.83
N ARG A 123 -7.36 13.66 3.36
CA ARG A 123 -8.47 14.12 4.21
C ARG A 123 -8.86 13.07 5.24
N LEU A 124 -8.98 11.81 4.81
CA LEU A 124 -9.31 10.68 5.69
C LEU A 124 -8.15 10.26 6.58
N ALA A 125 -6.91 10.42 6.12
CA ALA A 125 -5.72 10.11 6.91
C ALA A 125 -5.49 11.08 8.07
N PHE A 126 -5.95 12.33 7.94
CA PHE A 126 -5.84 13.39 8.94
C PHE A 126 -7.19 14.08 9.15
N PRO A 127 -8.17 13.35 9.70
CA PRO A 127 -9.56 13.73 9.62
C PRO A 127 -9.93 14.88 10.56
N ASP A 128 -10.80 15.75 10.07
CA ASP A 128 -11.63 16.62 10.89
C ASP A 128 -12.86 15.86 11.43
N GLU A 129 -13.72 16.51 12.17
CA GLU A 129 -14.88 15.87 12.79
C GLU A 129 -15.87 15.30 11.77
N GLN A 130 -15.99 15.91 10.59
CA GLN A 130 -16.84 15.41 9.52
C GLN A 130 -16.25 14.13 8.92
N ALA A 131 -14.96 14.13 8.63
CA ALA A 131 -14.26 12.95 8.11
C ALA A 131 -14.23 11.80 9.11
N LYS A 132 -14.12 12.08 10.43
CA LYS A 132 -14.24 11.05 11.47
C LYS A 132 -15.63 10.40 11.49
N ALA A 133 -16.69 11.18 11.32
CA ALA A 133 -18.04 10.64 11.23
C ALA A 133 -18.22 9.75 9.99
N GLU A 134 -17.68 10.18 8.85
CA GLU A 134 -17.68 9.41 7.61
C GLU A 134 -16.90 8.09 7.75
N ILE A 135 -15.70 8.12 8.33
CA ILE A 135 -14.92 6.92 8.64
C ILE A 135 -15.73 5.99 9.56
N ALA A 136 -16.41 6.53 10.57
CA ALA A 136 -17.23 5.75 11.48
C ALA A 136 -18.40 5.04 10.80
N ASP A 137 -18.98 5.69 9.78
CA ASP A 137 -20.11 5.16 9.02
C ASP A 137 -19.68 4.08 8.01
N ILE A 138 -18.55 4.33 7.31
CA ILE A 138 -18.09 3.46 6.22
C ILE A 138 -17.27 2.27 6.73
N ASP A 139 -16.31 2.51 7.61
CA ASP A 139 -15.30 1.52 7.98
C ASP A 139 -15.53 0.87 9.35
N GLY A 140 -16.46 1.39 10.16
CA GLY A 140 -16.80 0.78 11.44
C GLY A 140 -15.58 0.47 12.30
N GLU A 141 -15.30 -0.82 12.47
CA GLU A 141 -14.17 -1.34 13.26
C GLU A 141 -12.85 -1.43 12.51
N ARG A 142 -12.81 -1.13 11.20
CA ARG A 142 -11.61 -1.26 10.34
C ARG A 142 -10.57 -0.19 10.62
N ILE A 143 -10.94 0.88 11.29
CA ILE A 143 -10.04 1.93 11.76
C ILE A 143 -10.22 2.07 13.27
N GLU A 144 -9.28 1.49 14.03
CA GLU A 144 -9.36 1.48 15.50
C GLU A 144 -9.24 2.88 16.10
N ASN A 145 -8.35 3.69 15.55
CA ASN A 145 -8.13 5.06 16.03
C ASN A 145 -8.56 6.07 14.96
N LYS A 146 -9.75 6.59 15.09
CA LYS A 146 -10.30 7.60 14.16
C LYS A 146 -9.69 8.98 14.29
N ASP A 147 -8.98 9.25 15.38
CA ASP A 147 -8.22 10.51 15.55
C ASP A 147 -6.84 10.45 14.88
N ALA A 148 -6.30 9.25 14.71
CA ALA A 148 -5.00 9.01 14.08
C ALA A 148 -5.01 7.73 13.24
N PRO A 149 -5.76 7.69 12.14
CA PRO A 149 -6.01 6.45 11.37
C PRO A 149 -4.74 5.78 10.83
N LEU A 150 -3.74 6.56 10.44
CA LEU A 150 -2.48 6.02 9.93
C LEU A 150 -1.53 5.52 11.01
N SER A 151 -1.61 6.08 12.22
CA SER A 151 -0.73 5.71 13.34
C SER A 151 -1.25 4.55 14.16
N GLY A 152 -2.57 4.40 14.20
CA GLY A 152 -3.26 3.36 14.97
C GLY A 152 -4.28 2.61 14.11
N PRO A 153 -3.85 2.01 12.98
CA PRO A 153 -4.75 1.25 12.14
C PRO A 153 -5.12 -0.07 12.80
N TYR A 154 -6.26 -0.61 12.40
CA TYR A 154 -6.56 -2.00 12.69
C TYR A 154 -5.50 -2.91 12.04
N HIS A 155 -4.92 -3.82 12.80
CA HIS A 155 -3.75 -4.59 12.37
C HIS A 155 -3.96 -5.42 11.08
N TYR A 156 -5.20 -5.73 10.72
CA TYR A 156 -5.52 -6.46 9.48
C TYR A 156 -5.37 -5.62 8.21
N ASN A 157 -5.34 -4.30 8.31
CA ASN A 157 -5.27 -3.44 7.13
C ASN A 157 -4.11 -2.43 7.14
N ALA A 158 -3.27 -2.46 8.16
CA ALA A 158 -2.12 -1.56 8.29
C ALA A 158 -1.16 -1.65 7.09
N HIS A 159 -0.86 -2.85 6.64
CA HIS A 159 0.08 -3.10 5.54
C HIS A 159 -0.36 -2.49 4.20
N LEU A 160 -1.66 -2.53 3.87
CA LEU A 160 -2.13 -2.01 2.59
C LEU A 160 -2.03 -0.48 2.49
N MET A 161 -2.20 0.24 3.60
CA MET A 161 -1.99 1.69 3.60
C MET A 161 -0.54 2.03 3.26
N ILE A 162 0.42 1.27 3.83
CA ILE A 162 1.85 1.47 3.56
C ILE A 162 2.18 1.11 2.12
N VAL A 163 1.70 -0.04 1.63
CA VAL A 163 1.95 -0.52 0.27
C VAL A 163 1.43 0.48 -0.76
N PHE A 164 0.20 0.97 -0.60
CA PHE A 164 -0.34 1.93 -1.57
C PHE A 164 0.28 3.31 -1.44
N TRP A 165 0.68 3.71 -0.24
CA TRP A 165 1.43 4.95 -0.07
C TRP A 165 2.79 4.89 -0.79
N ASP A 166 3.57 3.82 -0.60
CA ASP A 166 4.85 3.60 -1.30
C ASP A 166 4.70 3.66 -2.84
N LEU A 167 3.53 3.31 -3.37
CA LEU A 167 3.25 3.38 -4.80
C LEU A 167 2.90 4.79 -5.32
N ILE A 168 2.45 5.70 -4.47
CA ILE A 168 1.90 7.01 -4.87
C ILE A 168 2.63 8.21 -4.28
N GLU A 169 3.48 8.04 -3.27
CA GLU A 169 4.09 9.16 -2.53
C GLU A 169 4.93 10.11 -3.39
N GLU A 170 5.54 9.63 -4.48
CA GLU A 170 6.29 10.47 -5.42
C GLU A 170 5.41 11.32 -6.32
N SER A 171 4.09 11.15 -6.26
CA SER A 171 3.20 11.93 -7.08
C SER A 171 3.29 13.43 -6.75
N PRO A 172 3.32 14.31 -7.79
CA PRO A 172 3.35 15.76 -7.60
C PRO A 172 2.07 16.33 -6.95
N VAL A 173 1.02 15.51 -6.80
CA VAL A 173 -0.21 15.92 -6.12
C VAL A 173 0.01 16.17 -4.63
N PHE A 174 0.98 15.51 -4.01
CA PHE A 174 1.30 15.68 -2.60
C PHE A 174 2.36 16.75 -2.38
N THR A 175 2.17 17.56 -1.35
CA THR A 175 3.19 18.48 -0.86
C THR A 175 4.23 17.73 -0.01
N ASP A 176 5.41 18.30 0.16
CA ASP A 176 6.45 17.73 1.02
C ASP A 176 6.01 17.65 2.49
N GLU A 177 5.19 18.61 2.94
CA GLU A 177 4.60 18.58 4.29
C GLU A 177 3.63 17.40 4.45
N GLU A 178 2.77 17.13 3.46
CA GLU A 178 1.86 15.99 3.48
C GLU A 178 2.63 14.67 3.48
N ARG A 179 3.66 14.54 2.65
CA ARG A 179 4.53 13.36 2.65
C ARG A 179 5.13 13.13 4.04
N LEU A 180 5.72 14.16 4.61
CA LEU A 180 6.33 14.08 5.94
C LEU A 180 5.32 13.71 7.03
N ARG A 181 4.09 14.24 6.96
CA ARG A 181 3.02 13.89 7.92
C ARG A 181 2.64 12.41 7.80
N VAL A 182 2.46 11.89 6.59
CA VAL A 182 2.11 10.48 6.36
C VAL A 182 3.25 9.57 6.83
N THR A 183 4.49 9.86 6.44
CA THR A 183 5.67 9.08 6.82
C THR A 183 5.82 9.02 8.36
N ARG A 184 5.68 10.14 9.04
CA ARG A 184 5.70 10.19 10.51
C ARG A 184 4.58 9.37 11.15
N ALA A 185 3.38 9.43 10.58
CA ALA A 185 2.24 8.65 11.07
C ALA A 185 2.51 7.13 10.94
N PHE A 186 3.08 6.69 9.82
CA PHE A 186 3.46 5.29 9.65
C PHE A 186 4.57 4.85 10.63
N ALA A 187 5.59 5.67 10.85
CA ALA A 187 6.62 5.37 11.84
C ALA A 187 6.03 5.17 13.25
N HIS A 188 4.98 5.91 13.59
CA HIS A 188 4.26 5.75 14.85
C HIS A 188 3.51 4.42 14.98
N GLN A 189 3.26 3.68 13.91
CA GLN A 189 2.64 2.37 13.99
C GLN A 189 3.46 1.38 14.82
N LEU A 190 4.79 1.51 14.85
CA LEU A 190 5.63 0.69 15.73
C LEU A 190 5.33 0.88 17.23
N ALA A 191 4.73 2.00 17.62
CA ALA A 191 4.28 2.22 18.99
C ALA A 191 2.92 1.57 19.27
N HIS A 192 2.19 1.15 18.23
CA HIS A 192 0.86 0.55 18.37
C HIS A 192 0.96 -0.82 19.06
N PRO A 193 0.14 -1.08 20.10
CA PRO A 193 0.22 -2.33 20.88
C PRO A 193 0.08 -3.59 20.01
N GLY A 194 -0.78 -3.59 19.00
CA GLY A 194 -0.98 -4.71 18.09
C GLY A 194 0.25 -5.06 17.26
N ILE A 195 1.02 -4.06 16.84
CA ILE A 195 2.26 -4.26 16.07
C ILE A 195 3.45 -4.48 17.01
N ARG A 196 3.53 -3.71 18.10
CA ARG A 196 4.65 -3.79 19.05
C ARG A 196 4.67 -5.08 19.85
N SER A 197 3.52 -5.61 20.24
CA SER A 197 3.46 -6.76 21.17
C SER A 197 4.02 -8.04 20.56
N ALA A 198 4.03 -8.17 19.26
CA ALA A 198 4.41 -9.40 18.60
C ALA A 198 5.91 -9.43 18.20
N TYR A 199 6.54 -8.27 17.91
CA TYR A 199 7.79 -8.30 17.13
C TYR A 199 8.84 -7.24 17.48
N THR A 200 8.58 -6.32 18.40
CA THR A 200 9.54 -5.31 18.81
C THR A 200 10.05 -5.58 20.22
N GLY A 201 11.35 -5.55 20.42
CA GLY A 201 12.01 -5.81 21.69
C GLY A 201 12.83 -7.10 21.64
N PRO A 202 13.13 -7.76 22.79
CA PRO A 202 13.96 -8.95 22.83
C PRO A 202 13.41 -10.15 22.05
N TYR A 203 12.18 -10.11 21.58
CA TYR A 203 11.54 -11.11 20.73
C TYR A 203 11.73 -10.86 19.24
N ALA A 204 12.41 -9.78 18.87
CA ALA A 204 12.64 -9.39 17.48
C ALA A 204 13.37 -10.46 16.65
N THR A 205 13.98 -11.44 17.25
CA THR A 205 14.66 -12.56 16.59
C THR A 205 13.89 -13.88 16.63
N THR A 206 12.75 -13.91 17.30
CA THR A 206 11.98 -15.16 17.45
C THR A 206 10.68 -15.00 16.69
N PRO A 207 10.37 -15.86 15.72
CA PRO A 207 9.09 -15.85 15.03
C PRO A 207 7.96 -15.95 16.08
N ALA A 208 7.17 -14.91 16.23
CA ALA A 208 6.07 -14.98 17.15
C ALA A 208 5.00 -15.89 16.56
N HIS A 209 4.38 -16.64 17.41
CA HIS A 209 3.18 -17.46 17.21
C HIS A 209 2.78 -17.74 15.75
N VAL A 210 3.44 -18.66 15.12
CA VAL A 210 3.19 -19.07 13.73
C VAL A 210 1.78 -19.63 13.52
N GLY A 211 1.10 -19.99 14.58
CA GLY A 211 -0.25 -20.56 14.53
C GLY A 211 -1.42 -19.57 14.65
N SER A 212 -1.17 -18.27 14.71
CA SER A 212 -2.24 -17.28 14.85
C SER A 212 -2.39 -16.41 13.61
N ARG A 213 -3.62 -16.28 13.08
CA ARG A 213 -3.91 -15.33 12.00
C ARG A 213 -3.51 -13.89 12.37
N HIS A 214 -3.71 -13.49 13.62
CA HIS A 214 -3.31 -12.17 14.09
C HIS A 214 -1.80 -11.96 13.98
N GLY A 215 -1.01 -12.98 14.32
CA GLY A 215 0.45 -12.94 14.16
C GLY A 215 0.87 -12.76 12.70
N GLN A 216 0.19 -13.40 11.77
CA GLN A 216 0.49 -13.27 10.33
C GLN A 216 0.17 -11.86 9.80
N TRP A 217 -0.95 -11.27 10.20
CA TRP A 217 -1.28 -9.89 9.83
C TRP A 217 -0.32 -8.87 10.45
N THR A 218 0.15 -9.13 11.66
CA THR A 218 1.20 -8.31 12.27
C THR A 218 2.53 -8.47 11.54
N ALA A 219 2.88 -9.69 11.14
CA ALA A 219 4.13 -9.97 10.41
C ALA A 219 4.16 -9.26 9.04
N ILE A 220 3.06 -9.30 8.27
CA ILE A 220 3.01 -8.58 6.98
C ILE A 220 3.09 -7.07 7.19
N SER A 221 2.48 -6.54 8.24
CA SER A 221 2.58 -5.12 8.56
C SER A 221 4.00 -4.70 8.92
N LEU A 222 4.71 -5.51 9.71
CA LEU A 222 6.13 -5.27 10.01
C LEU A 222 7.02 -5.37 8.79
N TYR A 223 6.82 -6.38 7.97
CA TYR A 223 7.54 -6.53 6.72
C TYR A 223 7.38 -5.28 5.83
N CYS A 224 6.15 -4.81 5.65
CA CYS A 224 5.88 -3.63 4.84
C CYS A 224 6.47 -2.35 5.44
N LEU A 225 6.38 -2.17 6.76
CA LEU A 225 7.02 -1.04 7.46
C LEU A 225 8.54 -1.08 7.31
N GLY A 226 9.14 -2.21 7.61
CA GLY A 226 10.59 -2.40 7.52
C GLY A 226 11.09 -2.11 6.11
N ARG A 227 10.49 -2.73 5.10
CA ARG A 227 10.82 -2.54 3.70
C ARG A 227 10.67 -1.08 3.24
N TYR A 228 9.59 -0.41 3.65
CA TYR A 228 9.34 0.98 3.28
C TYR A 228 10.40 1.91 3.87
N PHE A 229 10.67 1.79 5.17
CA PHE A 229 11.60 2.69 5.84
C PHE A 229 13.07 2.35 5.63
N ALA A 230 13.47 1.07 5.57
CA ALA A 230 14.86 0.68 5.39
C ALA A 230 15.48 1.18 4.07
N LYS A 231 14.64 1.54 3.12
CA LYS A 231 15.04 2.07 1.82
C LYS A 231 15.76 3.43 1.90
N ASP A 232 15.29 4.30 2.80
CA ASP A 232 15.70 5.71 2.84
C ASP A 232 16.06 6.23 4.24
N TYR A 233 15.92 5.40 5.30
CA TYR A 233 16.12 5.81 6.69
C TYR A 233 17.10 4.89 7.40
N ASP A 234 18.20 5.47 7.90
CA ASP A 234 19.31 4.76 8.57
C ASP A 234 19.03 4.31 10.01
N ASP A 235 17.77 4.21 10.42
CA ASP A 235 17.45 3.67 11.74
C ASP A 235 17.51 2.14 11.72
N PRO A 236 18.34 1.51 12.58
CA PRO A 236 18.54 0.05 12.59
C PRO A 236 17.28 -0.76 12.92
N ILE A 237 16.21 -0.12 13.39
CA ILE A 237 14.94 -0.81 13.68
C ILE A 237 14.25 -1.31 12.40
N TRP A 238 14.40 -0.59 11.29
CA TRP A 238 13.67 -0.92 10.07
C TRP A 238 14.10 -2.22 9.41
N PRO A 239 15.41 -2.46 9.19
CA PRO A 239 15.87 -3.78 8.73
C PRO A 239 15.46 -4.92 9.67
N VAL A 240 15.45 -4.69 10.99
CA VAL A 240 14.99 -5.68 11.97
C VAL A 240 13.51 -5.98 11.80
N CYS A 241 12.67 -4.97 11.55
CA CYS A 241 11.24 -5.17 11.29
C CYS A 241 11.01 -6.00 10.01
N GLU A 242 11.74 -5.68 8.94
CA GLU A 242 11.66 -6.42 7.68
C GLU A 242 12.07 -7.87 7.86
N GLU A 243 13.23 -8.12 8.47
CA GLU A 243 13.76 -9.47 8.75
C GLU A 243 12.79 -10.28 9.61
N ASN A 244 12.20 -9.68 10.63
CA ASN A 244 11.22 -10.35 11.48
C ASN A 244 9.97 -10.78 10.73
N GLY A 245 9.45 -9.91 9.85
CA GLY A 245 8.37 -10.26 8.96
C GLY A 245 8.74 -11.43 8.04
N MET A 246 9.89 -11.37 7.41
CA MET A 246 10.42 -12.44 6.55
C MET A 246 10.57 -13.77 7.30
N ASN A 247 11.18 -13.73 8.47
CA ASN A 247 11.42 -14.92 9.29
C ASN A 247 10.13 -15.58 9.75
N HIS A 248 9.09 -14.78 10.05
CA HIS A 248 7.77 -15.32 10.36
C HIS A 248 7.23 -16.16 9.20
N PHE A 249 7.21 -15.62 7.98
CA PHE A 249 6.71 -16.36 6.82
C PHE A 249 7.60 -17.52 6.41
N ALA A 250 8.91 -17.38 6.52
CA ALA A 250 9.86 -18.48 6.29
C ALA A 250 9.66 -19.66 7.25
N SER A 251 9.26 -19.40 8.49
CA SER A 251 9.06 -20.44 9.50
C SER A 251 7.72 -21.18 9.38
N LEU A 252 6.79 -20.73 8.56
CA LEU A 252 5.46 -21.35 8.42
C LEU A 252 5.53 -22.84 7.98
N HIS A 253 6.55 -23.23 7.23
CA HIS A 253 6.74 -24.62 6.81
C HIS A 253 7.12 -25.57 7.94
N GLU A 254 7.62 -25.05 9.06
CA GLU A 254 8.05 -25.82 10.23
C GLU A 254 6.89 -26.12 11.19
N HIS A 255 5.75 -25.51 10.99
CA HIS A 255 4.63 -25.58 11.92
C HIS A 255 3.34 -26.08 11.24
N ALA A 256 2.58 -26.87 11.98
CA ALA A 256 1.26 -27.28 11.51
C ALA A 256 0.37 -26.04 11.35
N TRP A 257 -0.14 -25.87 10.16
CA TRP A 257 -0.93 -24.71 9.73
C TRP A 257 -2.10 -24.32 10.63
N VAL A 258 -2.68 -25.25 11.36
CA VAL A 258 -3.98 -25.10 12.02
C VAL A 258 -3.88 -25.21 13.54
N SER A 259 -2.89 -24.65 14.17
CA SER A 259 -2.86 -24.74 15.62
C SER A 259 -3.89 -23.83 16.26
N GLY A 260 -4.95 -24.43 16.79
CA GLY A 260 -5.79 -23.85 17.84
C GLY A 260 -6.82 -22.81 17.44
N GLU A 261 -6.86 -22.38 16.19
CA GLU A 261 -7.94 -21.53 15.71
C GLU A 261 -8.92 -22.38 14.92
N ASN A 262 -10.05 -22.62 15.49
CA ASN A 262 -11.23 -23.31 14.98
C ASN A 262 -11.21 -23.80 13.53
N ASP A 263 -11.70 -24.99 13.29
CA ASP A 263 -11.96 -25.64 12.00
C ASP A 263 -12.92 -24.85 11.07
N ASN A 264 -12.98 -23.54 11.21
CA ASN A 264 -13.84 -22.69 10.42
C ASN A 264 -13.07 -22.23 9.19
N LEU A 265 -13.55 -22.60 8.01
CA LEU A 265 -13.03 -22.16 6.71
C LEU A 265 -12.77 -20.66 6.65
N PHE A 266 -13.63 -19.87 7.26
CA PHE A 266 -13.50 -18.43 7.37
C PHE A 266 -12.17 -17.99 8.02
N TRP A 267 -11.78 -18.62 9.11
CA TRP A 267 -10.51 -18.31 9.76
C TRP A 267 -9.30 -18.77 8.95
N TYR A 268 -9.50 -19.78 8.15
CA TYR A 268 -8.51 -20.27 7.18
C TYR A 268 -8.22 -19.24 6.12
N ASP A 269 -9.26 -18.69 5.49
CA ASP A 269 -9.13 -17.68 4.44
C ASP A 269 -8.42 -16.43 4.96
N THR A 270 -8.75 -15.98 6.15
CA THR A 270 -8.13 -14.81 6.77
C THR A 270 -6.66 -15.03 7.15
N ALA A 271 -6.24 -16.26 7.37
CA ALA A 271 -4.85 -16.60 7.64
C ALA A 271 -4.02 -16.74 6.35
N ILE A 272 -4.64 -17.08 5.23
CA ILE A 272 -3.97 -17.25 3.93
C ILE A 272 -3.65 -15.89 3.28
N ALA A 273 -4.52 -14.90 3.42
CA ALA A 273 -4.37 -13.62 2.75
C ALA A 273 -3.02 -12.90 3.04
N PRO A 274 -2.51 -12.84 4.29
CA PRO A 274 -1.19 -12.26 4.55
C PRO A 274 -0.05 -13.02 3.87
N ILE A 275 -0.18 -14.34 3.73
CA ILE A 275 0.83 -15.17 3.07
C ILE A 275 0.91 -14.82 1.58
N PHE A 276 -0.24 -14.75 0.90
CA PHE A 276 -0.27 -14.32 -0.49
C PHE A 276 0.23 -12.89 -0.67
N SER A 277 -0.14 -11.98 0.23
CA SER A 277 0.40 -10.62 0.23
C SER A 277 1.91 -10.62 0.35
N TYR A 278 2.47 -11.40 1.28
CA TYR A 278 3.91 -11.53 1.43
C TYR A 278 4.57 -12.10 0.17
N MET A 279 4.04 -13.19 -0.40
CA MET A 279 4.58 -13.80 -1.62
C MET A 279 4.59 -12.83 -2.80
N LEU A 280 3.54 -12.02 -2.95
CA LEU A 280 3.46 -11.01 -4.02
C LEU A 280 4.42 -9.84 -3.81
N LEU A 281 4.72 -9.48 -2.57
CA LEU A 281 5.56 -8.35 -2.24
C LEU A 281 7.05 -8.72 -2.15
N SER A 282 7.37 -9.94 -1.79
CA SER A 282 8.76 -10.41 -1.66
C SER A 282 9.38 -10.86 -2.98
N GLY A 283 8.61 -11.18 -4.00
CA GLY A 283 9.05 -11.60 -5.33
C GLY A 283 9.09 -13.10 -5.48
#